data_8b34271e405d78070ac483868a33a1c2
#
_entry.id   8b34271e405d78070ac483868a33a1c2
#
_cell.length_a   1.000
_cell.length_b   1.000
_cell.length_c   1.000
_cell.angle_alpha   90.00
_cell.angle_beta   90.00
_cell.angle_gamma   90.00
#
_symmetry.space_group_name_H-M   'P 1'
#
loop_
_entity.id
_entity.type
_entity.pdbx_description
1 polymer ?
#
loop_
_entity_poly.entity_id
_entity_poly.type
_entity_poly.pdbx_seq_one_letter_code
_entity_poly.pdbx_strand_id
1 'polypeptide(L)'
;MSNKKEPVVLLKGGRGGKGNQHYATPTMQAPKYAQPGGKAQELEVMLELKVIADVGLVGFPNVGKSTFLSRVTNANPKIANYHFTTLNPNLGVVDMDGSKGFVIADIPGIIEGASEGVGLGFEFLRHIERTKVMIHMVDGASVEGRDPIVDIHAITDELKKYNKEILEKPQVIAANKMDAMSETDRETVIDLLKEEFEPEGIKVFPISAVSGEGVKELLWHVQ
;
A
#
# COMPACT_ATOMS: atom_id res chain seq x y z
N MET A 1 -14.98 -4.29 0.37
CA MET A 1 -16.00 -4.34 -0.71
C MET A 1 -15.31 -4.09 -2.03
N SER A 2 -15.25 -5.07 -2.93
CA SER A 2 -14.65 -4.86 -4.25
C SER A 2 -15.56 -3.95 -5.06
N ASN A 3 -15.11 -2.73 -5.31
CA ASN A 3 -15.74 -1.83 -6.27
C ASN A 3 -15.62 -2.51 -7.65
N LYS A 4 -16.67 -3.19 -8.07
CA LYS A 4 -16.80 -3.62 -9.47
C LYS A 4 -16.96 -2.35 -10.29
N LYS A 5 -15.84 -1.78 -10.72
CA LYS A 5 -15.86 -0.74 -11.73
C LYS A 5 -16.43 -1.36 -13.00
N GLU A 6 -17.37 -0.66 -13.62
CA GLU A 6 -17.93 -1.08 -14.91
C GLU A 6 -16.81 -1.30 -15.92
N PRO A 7 -16.94 -2.31 -16.79
CA PRO A 7 -15.92 -2.56 -17.80
C PRO A 7 -15.81 -1.35 -18.74
N VAL A 8 -14.59 -0.88 -18.91
CA VAL A 8 -14.29 0.23 -19.83
C VAL A 8 -13.88 -0.34 -21.18
N VAL A 9 -14.60 0.04 -22.24
CA VAL A 9 -14.28 -0.35 -23.62
C VAL A 9 -13.14 0.56 -24.10
N LEU A 10 -11.94 0.01 -24.22
CA LEU A 10 -10.75 0.75 -24.73
C LEU A 10 -10.77 0.87 -26.26
N LEU A 11 -11.18 -0.18 -26.97
CA LEU A 11 -11.21 -0.22 -28.42
C LEU A 11 -12.54 -0.82 -28.90
N LYS A 12 -13.03 -0.30 -30.02
CA LYS A 12 -14.19 -0.89 -30.70
C LYS A 12 -13.71 -1.82 -31.82
N GLY A 13 -14.33 -2.98 -31.92
CA GLY A 13 -14.09 -3.89 -33.05
C GLY A 13 -14.51 -3.29 -34.39
N GLY A 14 -13.91 -3.76 -35.46
CA GLY A 14 -14.32 -3.41 -36.82
C GLY A 14 -15.76 -3.88 -37.11
N ARG A 15 -16.44 -3.20 -38.02
CA ARG A 15 -17.77 -3.60 -38.48
C ARG A 15 -17.68 -4.93 -39.21
N GLY A 16 -18.57 -5.86 -38.94
CA GLY A 16 -18.67 -7.12 -39.66
C GLY A 16 -18.90 -6.92 -41.16
N GLY A 17 -18.33 -7.77 -41.97
CA GLY A 17 -18.56 -7.80 -43.43
C GLY A 17 -19.92 -8.34 -43.79
N LYS A 18 -20.32 -8.15 -45.05
CA LYS A 18 -21.55 -8.75 -45.59
C LYS A 18 -21.18 -9.96 -46.40
N GLY A 19 -21.73 -11.13 -46.04
CA GLY A 19 -21.58 -12.37 -46.81
C GLY A 19 -22.25 -12.31 -48.17
N ASN A 20 -21.93 -13.27 -49.02
CA ASN A 20 -22.42 -13.37 -50.40
C ASN A 20 -23.97 -13.42 -50.47
N GLN A 21 -24.64 -13.96 -49.50
CA GLN A 21 -26.11 -13.99 -49.41
C GLN A 21 -26.75 -12.60 -49.50
N HIS A 22 -26.10 -11.56 -48.99
CA HIS A 22 -26.57 -10.17 -49.08
C HIS A 22 -26.52 -9.56 -50.49
N TYR A 23 -25.83 -10.24 -51.40
CA TYR A 23 -25.64 -9.80 -52.80
C TYR A 23 -26.38 -10.70 -53.80
N ALA A 24 -27.16 -11.65 -53.30
CA ALA A 24 -28.00 -12.48 -54.16
C ALA A 24 -29.12 -11.66 -54.81
N THR A 25 -29.31 -11.85 -56.13
CA THR A 25 -30.37 -11.23 -56.93
C THR A 25 -31.14 -12.30 -57.64
N PRO A 26 -32.35 -12.03 -58.20
CA PRO A 26 -33.11 -13.02 -58.96
C PRO A 26 -32.35 -13.64 -60.12
N THR A 27 -31.42 -12.89 -60.71
CA THR A 27 -30.55 -13.33 -61.82
C THR A 27 -29.21 -13.92 -61.40
N MET A 28 -28.79 -13.68 -60.15
CA MET A 28 -27.55 -14.19 -59.58
C MET A 28 -27.82 -14.73 -58.15
N GLN A 29 -28.27 -15.95 -58.05
CA GLN A 29 -28.72 -16.55 -56.78
C GLN A 29 -27.54 -16.96 -55.88
N ALA A 30 -26.33 -17.18 -56.42
CA ALA A 30 -25.15 -17.57 -55.65
C ALA A 30 -23.90 -16.71 -56.07
N PRO A 31 -23.85 -15.43 -55.68
CA PRO A 31 -22.70 -14.59 -55.97
C PRO A 31 -21.42 -15.11 -55.28
N LYS A 32 -20.29 -15.04 -55.96
CA LYS A 32 -18.97 -15.50 -55.47
C LYS A 32 -18.16 -14.40 -54.78
N TYR A 33 -18.79 -13.28 -54.44
CA TYR A 33 -18.16 -12.17 -53.74
C TYR A 33 -18.85 -11.84 -52.43
N ALA A 34 -18.10 -11.29 -51.52
CA ALA A 34 -18.55 -10.84 -50.22
C ALA A 34 -17.79 -9.54 -49.85
N GLN A 35 -18.38 -8.76 -48.96
CA GLN A 35 -17.70 -7.57 -48.47
C GLN A 35 -16.86 -7.97 -47.22
N PRO A 36 -15.55 -7.71 -47.19
CA PRO A 36 -14.74 -7.94 -46.01
C PRO A 36 -15.18 -7.08 -44.86
N GLY A 37 -14.90 -7.50 -43.63
CA GLY A 37 -15.11 -6.70 -42.43
C GLY A 37 -14.24 -5.44 -42.40
N GLY A 38 -14.65 -4.47 -41.65
CA GLY A 38 -13.85 -3.27 -41.38
C GLY A 38 -12.60 -3.62 -40.56
N LYS A 39 -11.54 -2.88 -40.75
CA LYS A 39 -10.30 -3.03 -39.97
C LYS A 39 -10.61 -2.73 -38.49
N ALA A 40 -10.14 -3.59 -37.59
CA ALA A 40 -10.12 -3.32 -36.16
C ALA A 40 -8.97 -2.35 -35.84
N GLN A 41 -9.11 -1.64 -34.73
CA GLN A 41 -8.00 -0.89 -34.17
C GLN A 41 -7.18 -1.84 -33.31
N GLU A 42 -5.85 -1.76 -33.44
CA GLU A 42 -4.91 -2.48 -32.59
C GLU A 42 -4.14 -1.47 -31.76
N LEU A 43 -4.00 -1.73 -30.48
CA LEU A 43 -3.28 -0.88 -29.55
C LEU A 43 -2.41 -1.76 -28.65
N GLU A 44 -1.17 -1.43 -28.56
CA GLU A 44 -0.27 -1.99 -27.56
C GLU A 44 -0.45 -1.18 -26.25
N VAL A 45 -0.78 -1.86 -25.16
CA VAL A 45 -1.02 -1.22 -23.87
C VAL A 45 -0.09 -1.80 -22.82
N MET A 46 0.49 -0.92 -22.00
CA MET A 46 1.23 -1.30 -20.82
C MET A 46 0.28 -1.24 -19.62
N LEU A 47 0.10 -2.35 -18.94
CA LEU A 47 -0.69 -2.43 -17.73
C LEU A 47 0.23 -2.26 -16.51
N GLU A 48 0.00 -1.23 -15.72
CA GLU A 48 0.70 -0.99 -14.47
C GLU A 48 -0.24 -1.27 -13.28
N LEU A 49 0.16 -2.21 -12.43
CA LEU A 49 -0.55 -2.47 -11.18
C LEU A 49 -0.12 -1.43 -10.14
N LYS A 50 -1.05 -0.56 -9.70
CA LYS A 50 -0.74 0.52 -8.75
C LYS A 50 -0.64 0.08 -7.29
N VAL A 51 -1.21 -1.06 -6.92
CA VAL A 51 -1.16 -1.56 -5.53
C VAL A 51 0.15 -2.33 -5.34
N ILE A 52 0.97 -1.90 -4.38
CA ILE A 52 2.24 -2.54 -4.03
C ILE A 52 2.03 -3.51 -2.86
N ALA A 53 1.29 -3.07 -1.84
CA ALA A 53 0.99 -3.84 -0.65
C ALA A 53 -0.38 -3.45 -0.08
N ASP A 54 -0.94 -4.28 0.78
CA ASP A 54 -2.16 -3.94 1.49
C ASP A 54 -1.86 -2.97 2.64
N VAL A 55 -0.75 -3.18 3.34
CA VAL A 55 -0.32 -2.39 4.49
C VAL A 55 1.08 -1.82 4.25
N GLY A 56 1.26 -0.54 4.51
CA GLY A 56 2.55 0.14 4.48
C GLY A 56 3.06 0.44 5.89
N LEU A 57 4.30 0.06 6.18
CA LEU A 57 4.99 0.48 7.40
C LEU A 57 5.68 1.80 7.17
N VAL A 58 5.38 2.79 7.98
CA VAL A 58 6.00 4.11 7.97
C VAL A 58 6.60 4.41 9.35
N GLY A 59 7.70 5.11 9.39
CA GLY A 59 8.39 5.43 10.65
C GLY A 59 9.84 5.80 10.40
N PHE A 60 10.45 6.49 11.34
CA PHE A 60 11.86 6.85 11.29
C PHE A 60 12.79 5.63 11.26
N PRO A 61 14.07 5.79 10.91
CA PRO A 61 15.06 4.72 11.03
C PRO A 61 15.09 4.17 12.47
N ASN A 62 15.46 2.90 12.63
CA ASN A 62 15.68 2.21 13.91
C ASN A 62 14.45 2.05 14.83
N VAL A 63 13.25 2.46 14.43
CA VAL A 63 12.02 2.20 15.20
C VAL A 63 11.59 0.73 15.19
N GLY A 64 12.23 -0.11 14.38
CA GLY A 64 12.02 -1.56 14.34
C GLY A 64 11.16 -2.08 13.21
N LYS A 65 10.93 -1.32 12.13
CA LYS A 65 10.10 -1.74 10.98
C LYS A 65 10.55 -3.07 10.38
N SER A 66 11.83 -3.21 10.06
CA SER A 66 12.37 -4.43 9.44
C SER A 66 12.33 -5.62 10.40
N THR A 67 12.51 -5.39 11.71
CA THR A 67 12.35 -6.42 12.74
C THR A 67 10.90 -6.90 12.82
N PHE A 68 9.96 -5.97 12.82
CA PHE A 68 8.54 -6.27 12.78
C PHE A 68 8.18 -7.07 11.52
N LEU A 69 8.60 -6.61 10.34
CA LEU A 69 8.34 -7.32 9.08
C LEU A 69 8.89 -8.75 9.11
N SER A 70 10.11 -8.95 9.58
CA SER A 70 10.73 -10.27 9.70
C SER A 70 9.98 -11.17 10.70
N ARG A 71 9.37 -10.58 11.72
CA ARG A 71 8.61 -11.32 12.74
C ARG A 71 7.27 -11.82 12.24
N VAL A 72 6.57 -11.01 11.44
CA VAL A 72 5.18 -11.28 11.02
C VAL A 72 5.09 -12.06 9.72
N THR A 73 6.21 -12.26 9.02
CA THR A 73 6.24 -12.96 7.74
C THR A 73 6.78 -14.37 7.89
N ASN A 74 6.14 -15.34 7.22
CA ASN A 74 6.54 -16.75 7.24
C ASN A 74 7.79 -17.05 6.39
N ALA A 75 8.19 -16.14 5.53
CA ALA A 75 9.38 -16.25 4.69
C ALA A 75 10.22 -14.99 4.82
N ASN A 76 11.51 -15.09 4.52
CA ASN A 76 12.36 -13.90 4.48
C ASN A 76 11.74 -12.83 3.57
N PRO A 77 11.61 -11.59 4.04
CA PRO A 77 11.10 -10.49 3.22
C PRO A 77 11.84 -10.41 1.90
N LYS A 78 11.09 -10.27 0.80
CA LYS A 78 11.68 -10.16 -0.52
C LYS A 78 11.83 -8.70 -0.90
N ILE A 79 13.03 -8.33 -1.35
CA ILE A 79 13.25 -7.04 -1.98
C ILE A 79 12.54 -7.07 -3.33
N ALA A 80 11.56 -6.20 -3.51
CA ALA A 80 10.84 -6.11 -4.76
C ALA A 80 11.48 -5.04 -5.66
N ASN A 81 12.04 -5.49 -6.80
CA ASN A 81 12.60 -4.60 -7.81
C ASN A 81 11.48 -4.10 -8.72
N TYR A 82 10.96 -2.92 -8.43
CA TYR A 82 10.04 -2.25 -9.33
C TYR A 82 10.82 -1.37 -10.31
N HIS A 83 10.59 -1.53 -11.60
CA HIS A 83 11.29 -0.79 -12.68
C HIS A 83 11.14 0.74 -12.61
N PHE A 84 10.27 1.22 -11.76
CA PHE A 84 9.95 2.64 -11.61
C PHE A 84 10.38 3.21 -10.25
N THR A 85 11.23 2.50 -9.47
CA THR A 85 11.66 2.94 -8.14
C THR A 85 13.17 2.75 -7.97
N THR A 86 13.83 3.74 -7.38
CA THR A 86 15.23 3.67 -6.97
C THR A 86 15.37 3.04 -5.58
N LEU A 87 14.32 3.14 -4.74
CA LEU A 87 14.21 2.49 -3.44
C LEU A 87 13.29 1.28 -3.55
N ASN A 88 13.84 0.12 -3.25
CA ASN A 88 13.10 -1.13 -3.30
C ASN A 88 12.47 -1.40 -1.92
N PRO A 89 11.12 -1.45 -1.79
CA PRO A 89 10.49 -1.82 -0.55
C PRO A 89 10.73 -3.29 -0.22
N ASN A 90 10.90 -3.60 1.06
CA ASN A 90 10.90 -4.98 1.52
C ASN A 90 9.45 -5.43 1.69
N LEU A 91 9.05 -6.46 0.95
CA LEU A 91 7.70 -7.02 1.02
C LEU A 91 7.69 -8.30 1.85
N GLY A 92 6.69 -8.40 2.71
CA GLY A 92 6.40 -9.61 3.46
C GLY A 92 4.95 -10.03 3.32
N VAL A 93 4.72 -11.33 3.18
CA VAL A 93 3.36 -11.90 3.18
C VAL A 93 3.07 -12.37 4.60
N VAL A 94 2.03 -11.80 5.18
CA VAL A 94 1.48 -12.21 6.47
C VAL A 94 0.41 -13.24 6.22
N ASP A 95 0.56 -14.40 6.85
CA ASP A 95 -0.45 -15.44 6.84
C ASP A 95 -1.22 -15.41 8.16
N MET A 96 -2.52 -15.36 8.06
CA MET A 96 -3.41 -15.27 9.23
C MET A 96 -4.21 -16.54 9.35
N ASP A 97 -4.11 -17.22 10.49
CA ASP A 97 -4.83 -18.47 10.77
C ASP A 97 -6.34 -18.32 10.49
N GLY A 98 -6.82 -18.99 9.44
CA GLY A 98 -8.24 -19.05 9.09
C GLY A 98 -8.78 -17.87 8.29
N SER A 99 -7.94 -16.92 7.87
CA SER A 99 -8.36 -15.80 7.02
C SER A 99 -7.41 -15.58 5.84
N LYS A 100 -7.77 -14.64 4.95
CA LYS A 100 -6.87 -14.29 3.82
C LYS A 100 -5.65 -13.55 4.35
N GLY A 101 -4.49 -14.04 4.03
CA GLY A 101 -3.24 -13.31 4.24
C GLY A 101 -3.21 -11.98 3.47
N PHE A 102 -2.33 -11.09 3.87
CA PHE A 102 -2.13 -9.78 3.22
C PHE A 102 -0.65 -9.46 3.10
N VAL A 103 -0.33 -8.48 2.27
CA VAL A 103 1.04 -8.06 2.01
C VAL A 103 1.36 -6.80 2.80
N ILE A 104 2.47 -6.84 3.54
CA ILE A 104 3.04 -5.67 4.22
C ILE A 104 4.29 -5.22 3.46
N ALA A 105 4.42 -3.92 3.27
CA ALA A 105 5.63 -3.29 2.74
C ALA A 105 6.35 -2.49 3.83
N ASP A 106 7.62 -2.80 4.09
CA ASP A 106 8.51 -1.90 4.79
C ASP A 106 9.03 -0.89 3.77
N ILE A 107 8.62 0.35 3.95
CA ILE A 107 8.94 1.44 3.05
C ILE A 107 10.09 2.24 3.67
N PRO A 108 11.34 2.03 3.19
CA PRO A 108 12.50 2.73 3.71
C PRO A 108 12.49 4.20 3.29
N GLY A 109 12.97 5.09 4.16
CA GLY A 109 13.40 6.41 3.73
C GLY A 109 12.51 7.60 4.06
N ILE A 110 11.84 7.63 5.24
CA ILE A 110 11.44 8.93 5.78
C ILE A 110 12.72 9.64 6.25
N ILE A 111 13.07 10.71 5.55
CA ILE A 111 14.07 11.68 5.94
C ILE A 111 13.33 13.01 6.01
N GLU A 112 13.58 13.80 7.04
CA GLU A 112 13.09 15.17 7.13
C GLU A 112 13.41 15.91 5.83
N GLY A 113 12.41 16.60 5.23
CA GLY A 113 12.56 17.29 3.95
C GLY A 113 12.24 16.44 2.71
N ALA A 114 11.65 15.26 2.87
CA ALA A 114 11.28 14.38 1.75
C ALA A 114 10.36 15.06 0.71
N SER A 115 9.51 15.99 1.15
CA SER A 115 8.59 16.76 0.29
C SER A 115 9.29 17.86 -0.52
N GLU A 116 10.50 18.30 -0.13
CA GLU A 116 11.24 19.38 -0.79
C GLU A 116 12.03 18.94 -2.03
N GLY A 117 11.84 17.67 -2.46
CA GLY A 117 12.36 17.21 -3.75
C GLY A 117 13.81 16.73 -3.76
N VAL A 118 14.41 16.50 -2.59
CA VAL A 118 15.72 15.87 -2.52
C VAL A 118 15.60 14.37 -2.71
N GLY A 119 15.44 13.95 -3.94
CA GLY A 119 15.64 12.62 -4.54
C GLY A 119 14.91 11.42 -3.92
N LEU A 120 15.20 11.04 -2.72
CA LEU A 120 14.75 9.78 -2.09
C LEU A 120 13.36 9.87 -1.45
N GLY A 121 12.95 11.05 -0.99
CA GLY A 121 11.67 11.22 -0.30
C GLY A 121 10.45 11.08 -1.20
N PHE A 122 10.53 11.53 -2.45
CA PHE A 122 9.42 11.49 -3.39
C PHE A 122 9.02 10.06 -3.77
N GLU A 123 9.98 9.15 -3.87
CA GLU A 123 9.73 7.74 -4.17
C GLU A 123 9.10 6.99 -3.01
N PHE A 124 9.51 7.32 -1.79
CA PHE A 124 8.90 6.83 -0.56
C PHE A 124 7.41 7.17 -0.52
N LEU A 125 7.05 8.42 -0.78
CA LEU A 125 5.67 8.90 -0.77
C LEU A 125 4.79 8.20 -1.83
N ARG A 126 5.36 7.90 -3.00
CA ARG A 126 4.71 7.08 -4.05
C ARG A 126 4.40 5.66 -3.59
N HIS A 127 5.25 5.07 -2.76
CA HIS A 127 5.01 3.73 -2.23
C HIS A 127 3.83 3.72 -1.24
N ILE A 128 3.77 4.72 -0.35
CA ILE A 128 2.66 4.87 0.61
C ILE A 128 1.34 5.08 -0.14
N GLU A 129 1.32 5.91 -1.17
CA GLU A 129 0.13 6.12 -2.00
C GLU A 129 -0.45 4.81 -2.54
N ARG A 130 0.38 3.79 -2.73
CA ARG A 130 0.03 2.49 -3.28
C ARG A 130 -0.33 1.43 -2.24
N THR A 131 -0.46 1.80 -0.99
CA THR A 131 -0.96 0.94 0.09
C THR A 131 -2.41 1.28 0.45
N LYS A 132 -3.10 0.38 1.12
CA LYS A 132 -4.50 0.59 1.54
C LYS A 132 -4.60 1.10 2.97
N VAL A 133 -3.72 0.61 3.85
CA VAL A 133 -3.66 0.94 5.28
C VAL A 133 -2.23 1.36 5.62
N MET A 134 -2.06 2.26 6.56
CA MET A 134 -0.75 2.66 7.09
C MET A 134 -0.59 2.26 8.55
N ILE A 135 0.57 1.72 8.88
CA ILE A 135 1.02 1.54 10.27
C ILE A 135 2.14 2.54 10.52
N HIS A 136 1.88 3.53 11.36
CA HIS A 136 2.92 4.41 11.89
C HIS A 136 3.65 3.69 13.01
N MET A 137 4.88 3.29 12.75
CA MET A 137 5.71 2.64 13.76
C MET A 137 6.63 3.65 14.42
N VAL A 138 6.55 3.75 15.75
CA VAL A 138 7.36 4.64 16.57
C VAL A 138 8.11 3.88 17.64
N ASP A 139 9.21 4.47 18.11
CA ASP A 139 9.96 3.97 19.26
C ASP A 139 9.31 4.48 20.54
N GLY A 140 8.41 3.69 21.12
CA GLY A 140 7.71 4.05 22.35
C GLY A 140 8.62 4.20 23.56
N ALA A 141 9.74 3.49 23.57
CA ALA A 141 10.73 3.56 24.65
C ALA A 141 11.70 4.74 24.50
N SER A 142 11.62 5.52 23.41
CA SER A 142 12.51 6.65 23.13
C SER A 142 14.01 6.31 23.27
N VAL A 143 14.39 5.10 22.89
CA VAL A 143 15.77 4.58 23.05
C VAL A 143 16.79 5.50 22.38
N GLU A 144 16.42 6.15 21.28
CA GLU A 144 17.25 7.11 20.56
C GLU A 144 17.01 8.56 21.01
N GLY A 145 16.27 8.79 22.10
CA GLY A 145 15.97 10.12 22.63
C GLY A 145 14.98 10.94 21.79
N ARG A 146 14.24 10.30 20.90
CA ARG A 146 13.19 10.93 20.09
C ARG A 146 11.84 10.80 20.77
N ASP A 147 11.02 11.83 20.66
CA ASP A 147 9.63 11.82 21.16
C ASP A 147 8.72 11.15 20.11
N PRO A 148 7.99 10.07 20.48
CA PRO A 148 7.14 9.36 19.54
C PRO A 148 5.99 10.23 18.99
N ILE A 149 5.46 11.18 19.73
CA ILE A 149 4.40 12.09 19.27
C ILE A 149 4.96 13.04 18.21
N VAL A 150 6.11 13.63 18.48
CA VAL A 150 6.80 14.52 17.51
C VAL A 150 7.13 13.78 16.22
N ASP A 151 7.56 12.53 16.31
CA ASP A 151 7.88 11.69 15.16
C ASP A 151 6.64 11.43 14.29
N ILE A 152 5.48 11.14 14.89
CA ILE A 152 4.24 10.92 14.14
C ILE A 152 3.80 12.21 13.43
N HIS A 153 3.83 13.34 14.13
CA HIS A 153 3.48 14.63 13.53
C HIS A 153 4.41 15.00 12.36
N ALA A 154 5.72 14.79 12.52
CA ALA A 154 6.69 15.05 11.45
C ALA A 154 6.37 14.23 10.18
N ILE A 155 6.07 12.94 10.35
CA ILE A 155 5.67 12.05 9.25
C ILE A 155 4.36 12.52 8.62
N THR A 156 3.36 12.82 9.44
CA THR A 156 2.04 13.26 8.99
C THR A 156 2.13 14.56 8.19
N ASP A 157 2.96 15.51 8.64
CA ASP A 157 3.18 16.77 7.94
C ASP A 157 3.86 16.58 6.58
N GLU A 158 4.83 15.66 6.49
CA GLU A 158 5.46 15.32 5.20
C GLU A 158 4.45 14.66 4.23
N LEU A 159 3.63 13.73 4.72
CA LEU A 159 2.57 13.10 3.94
C LEU A 159 1.55 14.15 3.45
N LYS A 160 1.16 15.09 4.31
CA LYS A 160 0.21 16.17 4.01
C LYS A 160 0.72 17.13 2.93
N LYS A 161 2.02 17.47 2.97
CA LYS A 161 2.65 18.31 1.96
C LYS A 161 2.68 17.64 0.59
N TYR A 162 2.85 16.32 0.56
CA TYR A 162 2.90 15.55 -0.69
C TYR A 162 1.51 15.33 -1.29
N ASN A 163 0.61 14.71 -0.55
CA ASN A 163 -0.76 14.43 -0.98
C ASN A 163 -1.69 14.23 0.21
N LYS A 164 -2.63 15.15 0.40
CA LYS A 164 -3.59 15.10 1.50
C LYS A 164 -4.48 13.85 1.48
N GLU A 165 -4.76 13.28 0.30
CA GLU A 165 -5.57 12.08 0.14
C GLU A 165 -4.95 10.84 0.82
N ILE A 166 -3.64 10.85 1.06
CA ILE A 166 -2.96 9.77 1.78
C ILE A 166 -3.44 9.71 3.23
N LEU A 167 -3.72 10.85 3.85
CA LEU A 167 -4.19 10.93 5.23
C LEU A 167 -5.64 10.47 5.42
N GLU A 168 -6.41 10.36 4.33
CA GLU A 168 -7.78 9.81 4.36
C GLU A 168 -7.80 8.28 4.46
N LYS A 169 -6.66 7.63 4.29
CA LYS A 169 -6.55 6.17 4.43
C LYS A 169 -6.63 5.76 5.89
N PRO A 170 -7.12 4.54 6.17
CA PRO A 170 -7.06 3.97 7.51
C PRO A 170 -5.62 3.96 8.03
N GLN A 171 -5.43 4.44 9.25
CA GLN A 171 -4.14 4.57 9.90
C GLN A 171 -4.19 3.98 11.30
N VAL A 172 -3.09 3.40 11.74
CA VAL A 172 -2.89 2.93 13.12
C VAL A 172 -1.47 3.27 13.58
N ILE A 173 -1.29 3.42 14.88
CA ILE A 173 0.02 3.67 15.49
C ILE A 173 0.47 2.39 16.20
N ALA A 174 1.68 1.95 15.91
CA ALA A 174 2.36 0.87 16.58
C ALA A 174 3.50 1.43 17.43
N ALA A 175 3.27 1.58 18.73
CA ALA A 175 4.31 1.96 19.69
C ALA A 175 5.16 0.74 19.99
N ASN A 176 6.34 0.67 19.37
CA ASN A 176 7.24 -0.47 19.45
C ASN A 176 8.27 -0.32 20.59
N LYS A 177 9.01 -1.40 20.86
CA LYS A 177 10.03 -1.51 21.91
C LYS A 177 9.46 -1.42 23.32
N MET A 178 8.19 -1.76 23.50
CA MET A 178 7.56 -1.76 24.83
C MET A 178 8.25 -2.68 25.84
N ASP A 179 8.94 -3.72 25.37
CA ASP A 179 9.75 -4.62 26.19
C ASP A 179 10.94 -3.94 26.88
N ALA A 180 11.38 -2.78 26.40
CA ALA A 180 12.49 -2.02 26.96
C ALA A 180 12.08 -1.07 28.10
N MET A 181 10.80 -1.02 28.47
CA MET A 181 10.26 -0.06 29.45
C MET A 181 9.70 -0.76 30.69
N SER A 182 9.63 -0.02 31.81
CA SER A 182 8.85 -0.45 32.96
C SER A 182 7.34 -0.40 32.66
N GLU A 183 6.53 -1.15 33.40
CA GLU A 183 5.07 -1.19 33.18
C GLU A 183 4.43 0.20 33.35
N THR A 184 4.87 0.96 34.35
CA THR A 184 4.39 2.32 34.62
C THR A 184 4.71 3.31 33.49
N ASP A 185 5.94 3.21 32.93
CA ASP A 185 6.33 4.10 31.83
C ASP A 185 5.60 3.73 30.55
N ARG A 186 5.34 2.42 30.29
CA ARG A 186 4.51 1.95 29.19
C ARG A 186 3.11 2.56 29.23
N GLU A 187 2.43 2.45 30.38
CA GLU A 187 1.08 3.00 30.56
C GLU A 187 1.08 4.50 30.26
N THR A 188 2.04 5.24 30.82
CA THR A 188 2.14 6.68 30.64
C THR A 188 2.29 7.07 29.16
N VAL A 189 3.21 6.41 28.42
CA VAL A 189 3.45 6.71 27.01
C VAL A 189 2.23 6.33 26.16
N ILE A 190 1.60 5.21 26.44
CA ILE A 190 0.42 4.76 25.71
C ILE A 190 -0.77 5.70 25.95
N ASP A 191 -0.97 6.16 27.17
CA ASP A 191 -2.06 7.10 27.50
C ASP A 191 -1.84 8.44 26.79
N LEU A 192 -0.61 8.96 26.77
CA LEU A 192 -0.27 10.17 26.01
C LEU A 192 -0.53 10.02 24.50
N LEU A 193 -0.11 8.89 23.91
CA LEU A 193 -0.37 8.62 22.49
C LEU A 193 -1.85 8.47 22.19
N LYS A 194 -2.64 7.84 23.07
CA LYS A 194 -4.08 7.71 22.91
C LYS A 194 -4.80 9.05 23.04
N GLU A 195 -4.41 9.86 24.04
CA GLU A 195 -4.98 11.19 24.24
C GLU A 195 -4.81 12.08 23.01
N GLU A 196 -3.66 12.00 22.36
CA GLU A 196 -3.35 12.80 21.16
C GLU A 196 -4.05 12.29 19.89
N PHE A 197 -4.02 10.96 19.63
CA PHE A 197 -4.38 10.43 18.30
C PHE A 197 -5.73 9.70 18.23
N GLU A 198 -6.27 9.16 19.33
CA GLU A 198 -7.59 8.52 19.31
C GLU A 198 -8.75 9.47 18.99
N PRO A 199 -8.73 10.75 19.37
CA PRO A 199 -9.74 11.72 18.92
C PRO A 199 -9.81 11.89 17.39
N GLU A 200 -8.70 11.64 16.68
CA GLU A 200 -8.62 11.63 15.21
C GLU A 200 -9.05 10.30 14.60
N GLY A 201 -9.43 9.31 15.43
CA GLY A 201 -9.83 7.97 15.00
C GLY A 201 -8.66 7.01 14.73
N ILE A 202 -7.44 7.39 15.11
CA ILE A 202 -6.23 6.58 14.94
C ILE A 202 -5.99 5.76 16.20
N LYS A 203 -6.06 4.42 16.09
CA LYS A 203 -5.84 3.52 17.23
C LYS A 203 -4.36 3.31 17.52
N VAL A 204 -4.04 3.22 18.82
CA VAL A 204 -2.67 2.99 19.31
C VAL A 204 -2.54 1.55 19.82
N PHE A 205 -1.52 0.86 19.32
CA PHE A 205 -1.17 -0.50 19.71
C PHE A 205 0.22 -0.55 20.34
N PRO A 206 0.32 -0.88 21.64
CA PRO A 206 1.62 -1.19 22.25
C PRO A 206 2.12 -2.54 21.74
N ILE A 207 3.32 -2.56 21.20
CA ILE A 207 3.91 -3.79 20.65
C ILE A 207 5.38 -3.95 21.05
N SER A 208 5.86 -5.18 20.95
CA SER A 208 7.27 -5.49 20.87
C SER A 208 7.54 -6.37 19.65
N ALA A 209 8.21 -5.84 18.67
CA ALA A 209 8.62 -6.61 17.50
C ALA A 209 9.59 -7.76 17.85
N VAL A 210 10.33 -7.64 18.94
CA VAL A 210 11.30 -8.63 19.40
C VAL A 210 10.60 -9.77 20.16
N SER A 211 9.75 -9.48 21.14
CA SER A 211 9.05 -10.52 21.90
C SER A 211 7.81 -11.05 21.17
N GLY A 212 7.17 -10.24 20.34
CA GLY A 212 5.91 -10.55 19.66
C GLY A 212 4.67 -10.11 20.43
N GLU A 213 4.85 -9.46 21.57
CA GLU A 213 3.75 -8.92 22.39
C GLU A 213 2.96 -7.88 21.59
N GLY A 214 1.60 -7.92 21.65
CA GLY A 214 0.70 -7.00 20.97
C GLY A 214 0.64 -7.11 19.43
N VAL A 215 1.60 -7.81 18.80
CA VAL A 215 1.70 -7.90 17.35
C VAL A 215 0.48 -8.56 16.71
N LYS A 216 -0.04 -9.62 17.31
CA LYS A 216 -1.19 -10.36 16.78
C LYS A 216 -2.45 -9.48 16.77
N GLU A 217 -2.68 -8.68 17.79
CA GLU A 217 -3.81 -7.77 17.90
C GLU A 217 -3.76 -6.67 16.84
N LEU A 218 -2.57 -6.09 16.63
CA LEU A 218 -2.33 -5.12 15.55
C LEU A 218 -2.65 -5.72 14.18
N LEU A 219 -2.17 -6.93 13.88
CA LEU A 219 -2.39 -7.59 12.60
C LEU A 219 -3.87 -7.87 12.34
N TRP A 220 -4.63 -8.32 13.34
CA TRP A 220 -6.07 -8.53 13.23
C TRP A 220 -6.84 -7.24 12.98
N HIS A 221 -6.34 -6.13 13.50
CA HIS A 221 -7.01 -4.85 13.32
C HIS A 221 -6.81 -4.26 11.92
N VAL A 222 -5.65 -4.47 11.30
CA VAL A 222 -5.32 -3.92 9.97
C VAL A 222 -5.76 -4.81 8.79
N GLN A 223 -6.22 -6.02 9.07
CA GLN A 223 -6.80 -6.97 8.11
C GLN A 223 -8.21 -6.57 7.69
#